data_b551015b0d6f528c405580d45adc8cd3
#
_entry.id   b551015b0d6f528c405580d45adc8cd3
#
_cell.length_a   1.000
_cell.length_b   1.000
_cell.length_c   1.000
_cell.angle_alpha   90.00
_cell.angle_beta   90.00
_cell.angle_gamma   90.00
#
_symmetry.space_group_name_H-M   'P 1'
#
loop_
_entity.id
_entity.type
_entity.pdbx_description
1 polymer ?
#
loop_
_entity_poly.entity_id
_entity_poly.type
_entity_poly.pdbx_seq_one_letter_code
_entity_poly.pdbx_strand_id
1 'polypeptide(L)'
;AGTVWSQTRTTPKGKLLLLFNTSRTDPAIIELAAEFPGGNPMVWDPASARCYRLPAKSTSFSLRMEPAATLWITSGELSRNARVKAPYYLPGETERVAVLDGHWRGKRLDPNAITLDFASYTAGNGNEFSAPEPVIAIFSRLSEHKYKGPLTLRYPVLIEEIPSRCRLVLEQPGLFHSLKINGREFTFSGDGHFIDHQFISADITPFLIQGKNSIQMTLDFFPPQPASKDPAERYGTEIESIYLTGDFAVSGIPLNPMNDSQRNRTGNFPPRAVHRFSGFALTAEKALFTGDLTPEGYPFYAGSFRLSHSFTLDSCDRDYRYFAELPDVESIVSVVTVNGHVADTLGWPPFKTDITRFLKNGENILEITLVNSLRNLLGPHHHKGGELVKVGPGSFTGAGGFPDGRGEQDWYDLRKQKKNTAIWSDTYHHIPFGILDTVIISRSRQNPEKTSRR
;
A
#
# COMPACT_ATOMS: atom_id res chain seq x y z
N ALA A 1 14.89 6.21 23.48
CA ALA A 1 16.12 6.57 22.75
C ALA A 1 16.34 5.50 21.69
N GLY A 2 16.38 5.88 20.43
CA GLY A 2 16.63 4.96 19.33
C GLY A 2 18.02 4.32 19.46
N THR A 3 18.11 3.04 19.14
CA THR A 3 19.40 2.34 19.12
C THR A 3 20.01 2.51 17.74
N VAL A 4 21.21 3.10 17.65
CA VAL A 4 21.97 3.16 16.41
C VAL A 4 22.95 2.00 16.37
N TRP A 5 22.82 1.16 15.38
CA TRP A 5 23.77 0.09 15.11
C TRP A 5 24.89 0.62 14.24
N SER A 6 26.10 0.10 14.47
CA SER A 6 27.28 0.45 13.68
C SER A 6 28.04 -0.78 13.26
N GLN A 7 28.61 -0.74 12.06
CA GLN A 7 29.54 -1.73 11.57
C GLN A 7 30.71 -1.04 10.88
N THR A 8 31.93 -1.37 11.31
CA THR A 8 33.15 -0.83 10.70
C THR A 8 33.82 -1.88 9.81
N ARG A 9 34.27 -1.46 8.63
CA ARG A 9 35.14 -2.24 7.76
C ARG A 9 36.37 -1.44 7.40
N THR A 10 37.54 -2.08 7.51
CA THR A 10 38.84 -1.53 7.09
C THR A 10 39.25 -2.20 5.80
N THR A 11 39.65 -1.41 4.81
CA THR A 11 40.16 -1.87 3.51
C THR A 11 41.50 -1.22 3.26
N PRO A 12 42.32 -1.70 2.31
CA PRO A 12 43.56 -1.04 1.92
C PRO A 12 43.35 0.43 1.45
N LYS A 13 42.12 0.75 0.99
CA LYS A 13 41.76 2.10 0.49
C LYS A 13 41.17 3.04 1.53
N GLY A 14 40.93 2.58 2.77
CA GLY A 14 40.35 3.39 3.83
C GLY A 14 39.37 2.64 4.72
N LYS A 15 38.76 3.39 5.65
CA LYS A 15 37.71 2.87 6.54
C LYS A 15 36.32 3.18 5.99
N LEU A 16 35.38 2.26 6.21
CA LEU A 16 33.97 2.40 5.98
C LEU A 16 33.25 2.12 7.30
N LEU A 17 32.45 3.07 7.76
CA LEU A 17 31.57 2.92 8.92
C LEU A 17 30.13 3.00 8.42
N LEU A 18 29.37 1.92 8.63
CA LEU A 18 27.92 1.88 8.42
C LEU A 18 27.25 2.24 9.74
N LEU A 19 26.28 3.13 9.68
CA LEU A 19 25.39 3.51 10.77
C LEU A 19 23.95 3.25 10.36
N PHE A 20 23.16 2.66 11.25
CA PHE A 20 21.75 2.37 11.02
C PHE A 20 20.92 2.74 12.25
N ASN A 21 19.95 3.64 12.09
CA ASN A 21 18.96 3.94 13.12
C ASN A 21 17.86 2.88 13.08
N THR A 22 17.78 2.04 14.11
CA THR A 22 16.80 0.97 14.21
C THR A 22 15.41 1.44 14.63
N SER A 23 15.27 2.67 15.13
CA SER A 23 13.97 3.26 15.40
C SER A 23 13.26 3.59 14.10
N ARG A 24 11.97 3.24 14.02
CA ARG A 24 11.12 3.59 12.89
C ARG A 24 10.35 4.90 13.09
N THR A 25 10.36 5.43 14.30
CA THR A 25 9.59 6.61 14.70
C THR A 25 10.45 7.76 15.16
N ASP A 26 11.62 7.48 15.76
CA ASP A 26 12.40 8.49 16.43
C ASP A 26 13.71 8.78 15.70
N PRO A 27 14.04 10.05 15.45
CA PRO A 27 15.35 10.43 14.99
C PRO A 27 16.39 10.19 16.09
N ALA A 28 17.62 9.90 15.71
CA ALA A 28 18.76 9.79 16.61
C ALA A 28 19.78 10.88 16.32
N ILE A 29 20.28 11.55 17.35
CA ILE A 29 21.47 12.40 17.27
C ILE A 29 22.61 11.60 17.88
N ILE A 30 23.65 11.39 17.09
CA ILE A 30 24.82 10.64 17.50
C ILE A 30 26.07 11.54 17.48
N GLU A 31 26.91 11.40 18.47
CA GLU A 31 28.24 11.97 18.44
C GLU A 31 29.23 10.89 18.07
N LEU A 32 29.95 11.11 17.00
CA LEU A 32 30.99 10.25 16.52
C LEU A 32 32.35 10.87 16.92
N ALA A 33 33.03 10.22 17.87
CA ALA A 33 34.42 10.43 18.12
C ALA A 33 35.20 9.34 17.38
N ALA A 34 35.79 9.67 16.24
CA ALA A 34 36.48 8.67 15.43
C ALA A 34 37.70 9.28 14.75
N GLU A 35 38.84 8.60 14.89
CA GLU A 35 39.99 8.85 14.03
C GLU A 35 39.73 8.19 12.67
N PHE A 36 39.66 9.01 11.65
CA PHE A 36 39.59 8.55 10.26
C PHE A 36 40.96 8.67 9.61
N PRO A 37 41.75 7.57 9.53
CA PRO A 37 43.04 7.57 8.87
C PRO A 37 42.91 8.03 7.42
N GLY A 38 43.79 8.91 6.99
CA GLY A 38 43.82 9.43 5.62
C GLY A 38 43.01 10.72 5.38
N GLY A 39 42.40 11.28 6.45
CA GLY A 39 41.70 12.57 6.38
C GLY A 39 40.44 12.59 5.52
N ASN A 40 39.75 13.74 5.55
CA ASN A 40 38.57 14.03 4.74
C ASN A 40 37.44 13.01 4.86
N PRO A 41 36.87 12.76 6.07
CA PRO A 41 35.73 11.89 6.21
C PRO A 41 34.50 12.45 5.49
N MET A 42 33.76 11.57 4.88
CA MET A 42 32.56 11.91 4.12
C MET A 42 31.38 11.08 4.58
N VAL A 43 30.24 11.72 4.70
CA VAL A 43 28.96 11.07 4.95
C VAL A 43 28.26 10.83 3.62
N TRP A 44 27.86 9.60 3.40
CA TRP A 44 27.01 9.19 2.29
C TRP A 44 25.63 8.89 2.82
N ASP A 45 24.66 9.53 2.21
CA ASP A 45 23.25 9.24 2.42
C ASP A 45 22.74 8.45 1.22
N PRO A 46 22.53 7.13 1.33
CA PRO A 46 22.08 6.31 0.23
C PRO A 46 20.63 6.62 -0.18
N ALA A 47 19.80 7.12 0.75
CA ALA A 47 18.42 7.44 0.46
C ALA A 47 18.30 8.61 -0.53
N SER A 48 19.09 9.65 -0.36
CA SER A 48 19.13 10.81 -1.25
C SER A 48 20.18 10.71 -2.36
N ALA A 49 21.02 9.66 -2.37
CA ALA A 49 22.21 9.52 -3.20
C ALA A 49 23.15 10.73 -3.09
N ARG A 50 23.20 11.37 -1.91
CA ARG A 50 24.02 12.55 -1.65
C ARG A 50 25.23 12.20 -0.82
N CYS A 51 26.28 12.99 -1.03
CA CYS A 51 27.52 12.89 -0.27
C CYS A 51 27.89 14.24 0.31
N TYR A 52 28.25 14.23 1.58
CA TYR A 52 28.57 15.44 2.35
C TYR A 52 29.97 15.33 2.93
N ARG A 53 30.70 16.45 2.97
CA ARG A 53 32.01 16.53 3.61
C ARG A 53 31.81 16.85 5.08
N LEU A 54 32.46 16.08 5.98
CA LEU A 54 32.59 16.41 7.39
C LEU A 54 33.74 17.42 7.61
N PRO A 55 33.66 18.25 8.64
CA PRO A 55 34.74 19.21 8.94
C PRO A 55 36.08 18.51 9.18
N ALA A 56 37.11 18.92 8.42
CA ALA A 56 38.40 18.21 8.36
C ALA A 56 39.22 18.25 9.67
N LYS A 57 38.89 19.16 10.57
CA LYS A 57 39.67 19.39 11.81
C LYS A 57 38.99 18.92 13.09
N SER A 58 37.83 18.33 12.99
CA SER A 58 37.07 17.87 14.15
C SER A 58 37.37 16.40 14.42
N THR A 59 37.70 16.09 15.67
CA THR A 59 37.80 14.70 16.15
C THR A 59 36.48 14.13 16.57
N SER A 60 35.43 14.96 16.62
CA SER A 60 34.04 14.54 16.89
C SER A 60 33.07 15.29 15.98
N PHE A 61 32.02 14.63 15.57
CA PHE A 61 30.92 15.22 14.77
C PHE A 61 29.59 14.75 15.31
N SER A 62 28.63 15.65 15.34
CA SER A 62 27.25 15.29 15.58
C SER A 62 26.56 14.99 14.25
N LEU A 63 25.90 13.85 14.17
CA LEU A 63 25.08 13.45 13.02
C LEU A 63 23.65 13.23 13.48
N ARG A 64 22.70 13.75 12.71
CA ARG A 64 21.29 13.42 12.87
C ARG A 64 20.94 12.30 11.91
N MET A 65 20.37 11.24 12.43
CA MET A 65 19.84 10.13 11.66
C MET A 65 18.33 10.12 11.83
N GLU A 66 17.62 10.24 10.73
CA GLU A 66 16.16 10.13 10.73
C GLU A 66 15.72 8.69 11.05
N PRO A 67 14.42 8.44 11.33
CA PRO A 67 13.91 7.09 11.56
C PRO A 67 14.28 6.15 10.41
N ALA A 68 14.71 4.93 10.73
CA ALA A 68 15.15 3.90 9.78
C ALA A 68 16.29 4.32 8.82
N ALA A 69 16.94 5.47 9.06
CA ALA A 69 17.99 5.96 8.17
C ALA A 69 19.26 5.13 8.27
N THR A 70 19.93 5.00 7.14
CA THR A 70 21.26 4.43 7.01
C THR A 70 22.21 5.51 6.53
N LEU A 71 23.34 5.68 7.20
CA LEU A 71 24.42 6.56 6.75
C LEU A 71 25.72 5.76 6.64
N TRP A 72 26.52 6.10 5.66
CA TRP A 72 27.85 5.53 5.50
C TRP A 72 28.88 6.64 5.67
N ILE A 73 29.90 6.38 6.46
CA ILE A 73 31.04 7.30 6.61
C ILE A 73 32.25 6.64 6.02
N THR A 74 32.89 7.33 5.09
CA THR A 74 34.09 6.85 4.41
C THR A 74 35.26 7.76 4.67
N SER A 75 36.49 7.20 4.62
CA SER A 75 37.74 7.95 4.72
C SER A 75 38.78 7.41 3.72
N GLY A 76 39.88 8.16 3.53
CA GLY A 76 40.98 7.78 2.65
C GLY A 76 40.61 7.85 1.16
N GLU A 77 41.07 6.88 0.38
CA GLU A 77 40.79 6.85 -1.07
C GLU A 77 39.32 6.63 -1.40
N LEU A 78 38.56 5.99 -0.51
CA LEU A 78 37.12 5.81 -0.67
C LEU A 78 36.38 7.16 -0.76
N SER A 79 36.94 8.20 -0.18
CA SER A 79 36.38 9.55 -0.19
C SER A 79 36.84 10.42 -1.36
N ARG A 80 37.89 10.04 -2.11
CA ARG A 80 38.49 10.90 -3.15
C ARG A 80 37.62 11.12 -4.38
N ASN A 81 36.84 10.12 -4.76
CA ASN A 81 36.04 10.14 -5.99
C ASN A 81 34.60 10.61 -5.79
N ALA A 82 34.25 11.01 -4.56
CA ALA A 82 32.91 11.43 -4.25
C ALA A 82 32.64 12.84 -4.78
N ARG A 83 31.58 12.99 -5.57
CA ARG A 83 31.05 14.31 -5.97
C ARG A 83 30.37 14.95 -4.78
N VAL A 84 31.11 15.70 -3.98
CA VAL A 84 30.58 16.42 -2.81
C VAL A 84 29.65 17.52 -3.28
N LYS A 85 28.40 17.48 -2.82
CA LYS A 85 27.43 18.53 -3.17
C LYS A 85 27.38 19.66 -2.13
N ALA A 86 27.69 19.40 -0.86
CA ALA A 86 27.67 20.42 0.20
C ALA A 86 28.41 19.92 1.47
N PRO A 87 28.84 20.81 2.38
CA PRO A 87 29.19 20.40 3.75
C PRO A 87 27.98 19.79 4.47
N TYR A 88 28.21 18.83 5.33
CA TYR A 88 27.17 18.30 6.20
C TYR A 88 26.86 19.31 7.30
N TYR A 89 25.59 19.68 7.41
CA TYR A 89 25.08 20.49 8.51
C TYR A 89 24.01 19.72 9.23
N LEU A 90 24.02 19.78 10.55
CA LEU A 90 22.85 19.40 11.33
C LEU A 90 21.70 20.29 10.88
N PRO A 91 20.55 19.72 10.53
CA PRO A 91 19.38 20.53 10.25
C PRO A 91 19.10 21.42 11.46
N GLY A 92 19.05 22.73 11.27
CA GLY A 92 18.59 23.67 12.27
C GLY A 92 17.12 23.44 12.62
N GLU A 93 16.63 24.19 13.61
CA GLU A 93 15.21 24.21 13.92
C GLU A 93 14.42 24.51 12.64
N THR A 94 13.35 23.75 12.42
CA THR A 94 12.44 23.95 11.30
C THR A 94 11.29 24.81 11.74
N GLU A 95 10.97 25.82 10.95
CA GLU A 95 9.80 26.70 11.13
C GLU A 95 8.73 26.26 10.15
N ARG A 96 7.48 26.13 10.60
CA ARG A 96 6.33 25.88 9.74
C ARG A 96 5.97 27.17 9.00
N VAL A 97 5.83 27.10 7.67
CA VAL A 97 5.46 28.26 6.83
C VAL A 97 4.11 28.10 6.18
N ALA A 98 3.64 26.86 5.99
CA ALA A 98 2.29 26.56 5.56
C ALA A 98 1.83 25.21 6.12
N VAL A 99 0.53 25.10 6.33
CA VAL A 99 -0.16 23.88 6.75
C VAL A 99 -1.22 23.60 5.69
N LEU A 100 -1.13 22.43 5.07
CA LEU A 100 -2.04 22.03 4.00
C LEU A 100 -3.12 21.14 4.61
N ASP A 101 -4.11 21.78 5.17
CA ASP A 101 -5.29 21.17 5.75
C ASP A 101 -6.50 21.29 4.81
N GLY A 102 -7.59 20.61 5.18
CA GLY A 102 -8.85 20.65 4.43
C GLY A 102 -8.88 19.66 3.27
N HIS A 103 -9.46 20.10 2.15
CA HIS A 103 -9.73 19.18 1.03
C HIS A 103 -8.66 19.25 -0.05
N TRP A 104 -8.24 18.05 -0.48
CA TRP A 104 -7.35 17.85 -1.62
C TRP A 104 -8.17 17.59 -2.87
N ARG A 105 -7.77 18.17 -3.99
CA ARG A 105 -8.28 17.72 -5.30
C ARG A 105 -7.64 16.38 -5.63
N GLY A 106 -8.48 15.38 -5.91
CA GLY A 106 -8.01 14.03 -6.17
C GLY A 106 -8.32 13.55 -7.57
N LYS A 107 -7.42 12.72 -8.11
CA LYS A 107 -7.60 12.01 -9.37
C LYS A 107 -6.90 10.65 -9.30
N ARG A 108 -7.65 9.57 -9.50
CA ARG A 108 -7.06 8.27 -9.77
C ARG A 108 -6.34 8.28 -11.12
N LEU A 109 -5.27 7.53 -11.24
CA LEU A 109 -4.51 7.37 -12.50
C LEU A 109 -4.74 5.99 -13.13
N ASP A 110 -5.21 5.05 -12.33
CA ASP A 110 -5.58 3.68 -12.73
C ASP A 110 -7.08 3.44 -12.48
N PRO A 111 -7.71 2.43 -13.10
CA PRO A 111 -9.10 2.07 -12.82
C PRO A 111 -9.32 1.72 -11.35
N ASN A 112 -10.46 2.11 -10.77
CA ASN A 112 -10.85 1.61 -9.46
C ASN A 112 -11.28 0.13 -9.56
N ALA A 113 -11.38 -0.53 -8.41
CA ALA A 113 -11.77 -1.92 -8.34
C ALA A 113 -12.66 -2.23 -7.14
N ILE A 114 -13.38 -3.34 -7.24
CA ILE A 114 -14.07 -4.02 -6.13
C ILE A 114 -13.85 -5.52 -6.26
N THR A 115 -13.56 -6.17 -5.14
CA THR A 115 -13.47 -7.62 -5.03
C THR A 115 -14.84 -8.19 -4.64
N LEU A 116 -15.31 -9.18 -5.38
CA LEU A 116 -16.54 -9.92 -5.11
C LEU A 116 -16.15 -11.33 -4.67
N ASP A 117 -16.16 -11.57 -3.39
CA ASP A 117 -15.72 -12.81 -2.75
C ASP A 117 -16.84 -13.57 -2.03
N PHE A 118 -18.08 -13.07 -2.13
CA PHE A 118 -19.30 -13.76 -1.71
C PHE A 118 -20.16 -14.10 -2.91
N ALA A 119 -20.64 -15.33 -2.96
CA ALA A 119 -21.57 -15.80 -3.97
C ALA A 119 -22.67 -16.68 -3.38
N SER A 120 -23.84 -16.66 -3.99
CA SER A 120 -24.81 -17.73 -3.87
C SER A 120 -24.48 -18.82 -4.90
N TYR A 121 -24.78 -20.08 -4.61
CA TYR A 121 -24.53 -21.14 -5.57
C TYR A 121 -25.67 -22.14 -5.64
N THR A 122 -25.72 -22.86 -6.75
CA THR A 122 -26.49 -24.10 -6.92
C THR A 122 -25.61 -25.16 -7.55
N ALA A 123 -25.71 -26.39 -7.06
CA ALA A 123 -24.96 -27.54 -7.53
C ALA A 123 -25.92 -28.54 -8.18
N GLY A 124 -25.52 -29.10 -9.33
CA GLY A 124 -26.37 -29.95 -10.13
C GLY A 124 -27.45 -29.19 -10.93
N ASN A 125 -28.59 -29.84 -11.17
CA ASN A 125 -29.69 -29.27 -11.94
C ASN A 125 -30.73 -28.51 -11.10
N GLY A 126 -30.32 -28.13 -9.86
CA GLY A 126 -31.20 -27.38 -8.97
C GLY A 126 -31.41 -25.92 -9.44
N ASN A 127 -32.59 -25.36 -9.13
CA ASN A 127 -32.92 -23.97 -9.42
C ASN A 127 -32.83 -23.08 -8.20
N GLU A 128 -32.67 -23.65 -7.01
CA GLU A 128 -32.57 -22.90 -5.76
C GLU A 128 -31.11 -22.55 -5.45
N PHE A 129 -30.88 -21.28 -5.22
CA PHE A 129 -29.57 -20.77 -4.81
C PHE A 129 -29.46 -20.72 -3.29
N SER A 130 -28.29 -21.06 -2.78
CA SER A 130 -27.94 -20.81 -1.37
C SER A 130 -28.06 -19.33 -1.00
N ALA A 131 -28.04 -19.03 0.31
CA ALA A 131 -27.67 -17.67 0.76
C ALA A 131 -26.26 -17.35 0.30
N PRO A 132 -25.89 -16.04 0.11
CA PRO A 132 -24.52 -15.65 -0.19
C PRO A 132 -23.56 -16.10 0.90
N GLU A 133 -22.46 -16.71 0.50
CA GLU A 133 -21.38 -17.13 1.39
C GLU A 133 -20.01 -16.95 0.74
N PRO A 134 -18.91 -16.95 1.51
CA PRO A 134 -17.57 -16.82 0.96
C PRO A 134 -17.29 -17.90 -0.09
N VAL A 135 -16.73 -17.50 -1.23
CA VAL A 135 -16.39 -18.44 -2.33
C VAL A 135 -15.45 -19.54 -1.85
N ILE A 136 -14.51 -19.20 -0.99
CA ILE A 136 -13.62 -20.19 -0.36
C ILE A 136 -14.39 -21.24 0.47
N ALA A 137 -15.51 -20.87 1.10
CA ALA A 137 -16.36 -21.81 1.84
C ALA A 137 -17.11 -22.75 0.89
N ILE A 138 -17.60 -22.21 -0.23
CA ILE A 138 -18.25 -23.00 -1.29
C ILE A 138 -17.28 -24.04 -1.83
N PHE A 139 -16.07 -23.60 -2.24
CA PHE A 139 -15.01 -24.49 -2.74
C PHE A 139 -14.69 -25.61 -1.75
N SER A 140 -14.48 -25.26 -0.47
CA SER A 140 -14.13 -26.20 0.55
C SER A 140 -15.20 -27.26 0.78
N ARG A 141 -16.48 -26.84 0.83
CA ARG A 141 -17.62 -27.73 1.01
C ARG A 141 -17.78 -28.70 -0.16
N LEU A 142 -17.71 -28.19 -1.40
CA LEU A 142 -17.84 -29.02 -2.59
C LEU A 142 -16.68 -30.02 -2.70
N SER A 143 -15.47 -29.59 -2.35
CA SER A 143 -14.27 -30.44 -2.37
C SER A 143 -14.37 -31.57 -1.34
N GLU A 144 -14.82 -31.27 -0.11
CA GLU A 144 -14.96 -32.26 0.95
C GLU A 144 -16.06 -33.29 0.65
N HIS A 145 -17.17 -32.86 0.09
CA HIS A 145 -18.23 -33.76 -0.39
C HIS A 145 -17.88 -34.47 -1.69
N LYS A 146 -16.68 -34.23 -2.24
CA LYS A 146 -16.24 -34.80 -3.52
C LYS A 146 -17.27 -34.57 -4.63
N TYR A 147 -17.92 -33.42 -4.60
CA TYR A 147 -18.90 -33.07 -5.61
C TYR A 147 -18.24 -33.00 -6.98
N LYS A 148 -18.92 -33.53 -8.00
CA LYS A 148 -18.53 -33.47 -9.40
C LYS A 148 -19.75 -33.21 -10.25
N GLY A 149 -19.71 -32.15 -11.05
CA GLY A 149 -20.81 -31.81 -11.95
C GLY A 149 -21.05 -30.31 -12.07
N PRO A 150 -22.19 -29.91 -12.67
CA PRO A 150 -22.52 -28.51 -12.91
C PRO A 150 -22.60 -27.70 -11.62
N LEU A 151 -21.94 -26.56 -11.62
CA LEU A 151 -21.95 -25.57 -10.54
C LEU A 151 -22.27 -24.20 -11.13
N THR A 152 -23.26 -23.53 -10.58
CA THR A 152 -23.57 -22.14 -10.92
C THR A 152 -23.33 -21.25 -9.72
N LEU A 153 -22.48 -20.26 -9.90
CA LEU A 153 -22.19 -19.19 -8.92
C LEU A 153 -22.95 -17.93 -9.30
N ARG A 154 -23.46 -17.18 -8.33
CA ARG A 154 -24.13 -15.90 -8.51
C ARG A 154 -23.57 -14.87 -7.56
N TYR A 155 -22.88 -13.85 -8.10
CA TYR A 155 -22.28 -12.75 -7.36
C TYR A 155 -23.24 -11.55 -7.37
N PRO A 156 -23.69 -11.06 -6.21
CA PRO A 156 -24.52 -9.86 -6.12
C PRO A 156 -23.65 -8.60 -6.21
N VAL A 157 -24.15 -7.58 -6.89
CA VAL A 157 -23.53 -6.25 -6.98
C VAL A 157 -24.60 -5.20 -6.78
N LEU A 158 -24.35 -4.22 -5.89
CA LEU A 158 -25.21 -3.05 -5.76
C LEU A 158 -24.58 -1.87 -6.52
N ILE A 159 -25.37 -1.23 -7.38
CA ILE A 159 -24.94 -0.08 -8.19
C ILE A 159 -25.89 1.08 -7.91
N GLU A 160 -25.41 2.10 -7.23
CA GLU A 160 -26.18 3.34 -6.99
C GLU A 160 -26.14 4.26 -8.21
N GLU A 161 -25.00 4.29 -8.91
CA GLU A 161 -24.82 5.02 -10.15
C GLU A 161 -24.08 4.15 -11.17
N ILE A 162 -24.66 4.02 -12.37
CA ILE A 162 -24.07 3.22 -13.44
C ILE A 162 -22.79 3.88 -13.91
N PRO A 163 -21.63 3.20 -13.80
CA PRO A 163 -20.35 3.77 -14.21
C PRO A 163 -20.27 3.94 -15.73
N SER A 164 -19.47 4.92 -16.18
CA SER A 164 -19.19 5.11 -17.62
C SER A 164 -18.43 3.94 -18.22
N ARG A 165 -17.69 3.20 -17.40
CA ARG A 165 -16.94 2.01 -17.78
C ARG A 165 -16.86 1.05 -16.60
N CYS A 166 -17.25 -0.21 -16.84
CA CYS A 166 -17.11 -1.29 -15.87
C CYS A 166 -16.72 -2.58 -16.58
N ARG A 167 -15.70 -3.23 -16.08
CA ARG A 167 -15.15 -4.46 -16.63
C ARG A 167 -15.22 -5.58 -15.61
N LEU A 168 -15.65 -6.75 -16.03
CA LEU A 168 -15.52 -7.99 -15.26
C LEU A 168 -14.12 -8.56 -15.46
N VAL A 169 -13.46 -8.92 -14.37
CA VAL A 169 -12.11 -9.53 -14.36
C VAL A 169 -12.20 -10.93 -13.80
N LEU A 170 -11.69 -11.89 -14.55
CA LEU A 170 -11.67 -13.32 -14.20
C LEU A 170 -10.24 -13.86 -14.41
N GLU A 171 -9.79 -14.73 -13.52
CA GLU A 171 -8.48 -15.38 -13.67
C GLU A 171 -8.51 -16.47 -14.73
N GLN A 172 -9.53 -17.30 -14.74
CA GLN A 172 -9.68 -18.42 -15.68
C GLN A 172 -11.04 -18.39 -16.40
N PRO A 173 -11.29 -17.42 -17.29
CA PRO A 173 -12.60 -17.28 -17.93
C PRO A 173 -13.02 -18.50 -18.76
N GLY A 174 -12.06 -19.28 -19.27
CA GLY A 174 -12.31 -20.50 -20.04
C GLY A 174 -12.96 -21.64 -19.26
N LEU A 175 -13.00 -21.59 -17.93
CA LEU A 175 -13.70 -22.57 -17.12
C LEU A 175 -15.23 -22.43 -17.21
N PHE A 176 -15.73 -21.25 -17.54
CA PHE A 176 -17.16 -20.96 -17.52
C PHE A 176 -17.76 -21.17 -18.90
N HIS A 177 -18.68 -22.12 -19.02
CA HIS A 177 -19.39 -22.39 -20.26
C HIS A 177 -20.68 -21.55 -20.43
N SER A 178 -21.15 -20.89 -19.38
CA SER A 178 -22.23 -19.89 -19.47
C SER A 178 -21.92 -18.74 -18.48
N LEU A 179 -22.10 -17.53 -18.96
CA LEU A 179 -21.99 -16.32 -18.16
C LEU A 179 -23.17 -15.41 -18.46
N LYS A 180 -23.90 -14.98 -17.40
CA LYS A 180 -25.05 -14.08 -17.50
C LYS A 180 -24.88 -12.88 -16.61
N ILE A 181 -25.24 -11.71 -17.10
CA ILE A 181 -25.30 -10.48 -16.32
C ILE A 181 -26.75 -10.01 -16.32
N ASN A 182 -27.36 -9.94 -15.14
CA ASN A 182 -28.77 -9.61 -14.97
C ASN A 182 -29.70 -10.51 -15.81
N GLY A 183 -29.37 -11.81 -15.88
CA GLY A 183 -30.10 -12.79 -16.64
C GLY A 183 -29.86 -12.78 -18.16
N ARG A 184 -29.13 -11.82 -18.70
CA ARG A 184 -28.76 -11.71 -20.12
C ARG A 184 -27.47 -12.46 -20.40
N GLU A 185 -27.47 -13.32 -21.42
CA GLU A 185 -26.24 -14.02 -21.85
C GLU A 185 -25.12 -13.00 -22.17
N PHE A 186 -23.91 -13.30 -21.71
CA PHE A 186 -22.71 -12.51 -21.95
C PHE A 186 -21.59 -13.41 -22.46
N THR A 187 -21.05 -13.06 -23.63
CA THR A 187 -19.88 -13.73 -24.18
C THR A 187 -18.63 -13.01 -23.68
N PHE A 188 -17.80 -13.70 -22.91
CA PHE A 188 -16.57 -13.12 -22.37
C PHE A 188 -15.51 -13.04 -23.47
N SER A 189 -15.27 -11.85 -24.02
CA SER A 189 -14.33 -11.63 -25.13
C SER A 189 -12.87 -11.61 -24.73
N GLY A 190 -12.56 -11.20 -23.50
CA GLY A 190 -11.20 -11.14 -22.99
C GLY A 190 -10.31 -10.16 -23.76
N ASP A 191 -10.66 -8.86 -23.74
CA ASP A 191 -9.98 -7.80 -24.51
C ASP A 191 -9.01 -6.95 -23.71
N GLY A 192 -8.65 -7.35 -22.49
CA GLY A 192 -7.73 -6.64 -21.63
C GLY A 192 -7.26 -7.45 -20.42
N HIS A 193 -6.35 -6.87 -19.65
CA HIS A 193 -5.82 -7.43 -18.41
C HIS A 193 -5.95 -6.42 -17.28
N PHE A 194 -5.91 -6.91 -16.04
CA PHE A 194 -5.91 -6.08 -14.84
C PHE A 194 -4.86 -6.60 -13.86
N ILE A 195 -3.83 -5.78 -13.56
CA ILE A 195 -2.72 -6.06 -12.62
C ILE A 195 -1.84 -7.24 -13.07
N ASP A 196 -2.41 -8.40 -13.30
CA ASP A 196 -1.71 -9.59 -13.79
C ASP A 196 -2.23 -9.97 -15.19
N HIS A 197 -1.35 -10.58 -16.00
CA HIS A 197 -1.73 -11.03 -17.35
C HIS A 197 -2.72 -12.21 -17.35
N GLN A 198 -2.87 -12.90 -16.23
CA GLN A 198 -3.87 -13.94 -16.04
C GLN A 198 -5.23 -13.37 -15.64
N PHE A 199 -5.30 -12.18 -15.10
CA PHE A 199 -6.53 -11.50 -14.76
C PHE A 199 -7.13 -10.86 -16.02
N ILE A 200 -7.85 -11.65 -16.78
CA ILE A 200 -8.43 -11.25 -18.06
C ILE A 200 -9.70 -10.45 -17.80
N SER A 201 -9.90 -9.38 -18.56
CA SER A 201 -11.02 -8.48 -18.37
C SER A 201 -11.88 -8.32 -19.63
N ALA A 202 -13.18 -8.13 -19.44
CA ALA A 202 -14.14 -7.86 -20.50
C ALA A 202 -15.14 -6.77 -20.07
N ASP A 203 -15.56 -5.91 -21.02
CA ASP A 203 -16.51 -4.83 -20.75
C ASP A 203 -17.92 -5.37 -20.50
N ILE A 204 -18.49 -5.02 -19.35
CA ILE A 204 -19.86 -5.39 -18.97
C ILE A 204 -20.78 -4.17 -18.82
N THR A 205 -20.29 -2.97 -19.09
CA THR A 205 -21.03 -1.71 -18.89
C THR A 205 -22.44 -1.74 -19.50
N PRO A 206 -22.66 -2.25 -20.75
CA PRO A 206 -23.99 -2.26 -21.37
C PRO A 206 -25.02 -3.20 -20.71
N PHE A 207 -24.57 -4.04 -19.79
CA PHE A 207 -25.42 -5.01 -19.09
C PHE A 207 -25.86 -4.56 -17.72
N LEU A 208 -25.23 -3.48 -17.19
CA LEU A 208 -25.49 -2.98 -15.85
C LEU A 208 -26.78 -2.18 -15.76
N ILE A 209 -27.41 -2.25 -14.59
CA ILE A 209 -28.59 -1.47 -14.25
C ILE A 209 -28.37 -0.77 -12.89
N GLN A 210 -29.08 0.31 -12.65
CA GLN A 210 -29.10 0.91 -11.31
C GLN A 210 -29.83 -0.03 -10.34
N GLY A 211 -29.33 -0.16 -9.13
CA GLY A 211 -29.84 -1.05 -8.09
C GLY A 211 -29.10 -2.38 -8.02
N LYS A 212 -29.82 -3.44 -7.78
CA LYS A 212 -29.27 -4.79 -7.61
C LYS A 212 -28.91 -5.42 -8.95
N ASN A 213 -27.66 -5.79 -9.11
CA ASN A 213 -27.16 -6.53 -10.26
C ASN A 213 -26.71 -7.92 -9.82
N SER A 214 -26.61 -8.84 -10.76
CA SER A 214 -26.09 -10.18 -10.55
C SER A 214 -25.22 -10.64 -11.72
N ILE A 215 -24.07 -11.20 -11.38
CA ILE A 215 -23.16 -11.87 -12.32
C ILE A 215 -23.27 -13.36 -12.03
N GLN A 216 -23.77 -14.13 -12.99
CA GLN A 216 -23.98 -15.56 -12.84
C GLN A 216 -23.05 -16.32 -13.80
N MET A 217 -22.33 -17.30 -13.26
CA MET A 217 -21.34 -18.08 -14.00
C MET A 217 -21.56 -19.55 -13.76
N THR A 218 -21.59 -20.35 -14.82
CA THR A 218 -21.78 -21.80 -14.76
C THR A 218 -20.56 -22.52 -15.29
N LEU A 219 -20.12 -23.53 -14.55
CA LEU A 219 -18.93 -24.34 -14.85
C LEU A 219 -19.16 -25.80 -14.45
N ASP A 220 -18.31 -26.69 -14.89
CA ASP A 220 -18.25 -28.05 -14.37
C ASP A 220 -17.20 -28.14 -13.27
N PHE A 221 -17.65 -28.41 -12.05
CA PHE A 221 -16.78 -28.52 -10.89
C PHE A 221 -16.23 -29.93 -10.74
N PHE A 222 -14.92 -30.03 -10.50
CA PHE A 222 -14.18 -31.24 -10.18
C PHE A 222 -13.40 -31.02 -8.89
N PRO A 223 -13.58 -31.87 -7.85
CA PRO A 223 -12.87 -31.69 -6.60
C PRO A 223 -11.37 -32.02 -6.77
N PRO A 224 -10.48 -31.40 -5.99
CA PRO A 224 -9.06 -31.71 -5.99
C PRO A 224 -8.79 -33.20 -5.68
N GLN A 225 -7.84 -33.80 -6.39
CA GLN A 225 -7.35 -35.15 -6.17
C GLN A 225 -5.84 -35.12 -5.85
N PRO A 226 -5.43 -34.84 -4.61
CA PRO A 226 -4.02 -34.59 -4.26
C PRO A 226 -3.05 -35.72 -4.60
N ALA A 227 -3.56 -36.96 -4.72
CA ALA A 227 -2.77 -38.13 -5.09
C ALA A 227 -2.57 -38.28 -6.60
N SER A 228 -3.27 -37.52 -7.43
CA SER A 228 -3.12 -37.61 -8.89
C SER A 228 -1.79 -37.05 -9.35
N LYS A 229 -1.25 -37.65 -10.41
CA LYS A 229 -0.05 -37.16 -11.11
C LYS A 229 -0.41 -36.09 -12.15
N ASP A 230 -1.66 -36.05 -12.57
CA ASP A 230 -2.16 -35.01 -13.47
C ASP A 230 -2.37 -33.70 -12.66
N PRO A 231 -1.72 -32.59 -13.02
CA PRO A 231 -1.92 -31.32 -12.36
C PRO A 231 -3.39 -30.85 -12.36
N ALA A 232 -4.11 -31.04 -13.47
CA ALA A 232 -5.51 -30.64 -13.57
C ALA A 232 -6.41 -31.38 -12.58
N GLU A 233 -6.19 -32.69 -12.39
CA GLU A 233 -6.91 -33.46 -11.37
C GLU A 233 -6.42 -33.14 -9.95
N ARG A 234 -5.12 -32.91 -9.79
CA ARG A 234 -4.51 -32.64 -8.47
C ARG A 234 -5.13 -31.41 -7.80
N TYR A 235 -5.27 -30.32 -8.56
CA TYR A 235 -5.82 -29.06 -8.05
C TYR A 235 -7.34 -28.97 -8.22
N GLY A 236 -7.91 -29.72 -9.14
CA GLY A 236 -9.34 -29.70 -9.46
C GLY A 236 -9.76 -28.37 -10.11
N THR A 237 -11.05 -28.07 -10.03
CA THR A 237 -11.60 -26.79 -10.50
C THR A 237 -11.50 -25.77 -9.39
N GLU A 238 -10.65 -24.80 -9.56
CA GLU A 238 -10.51 -23.67 -8.63
C GLU A 238 -11.62 -22.67 -8.85
N ILE A 239 -12.29 -22.26 -7.78
CA ILE A 239 -13.26 -21.18 -7.79
C ILE A 239 -12.81 -20.09 -6.84
N GLU A 240 -12.77 -18.86 -7.30
CA GLU A 240 -12.15 -17.74 -6.63
C GLU A 240 -13.03 -16.51 -6.60
N SER A 241 -12.52 -15.46 -5.94
CA SER A 241 -13.10 -14.14 -6.02
C SER A 241 -12.99 -13.60 -7.45
N ILE A 242 -13.98 -12.82 -7.85
CA ILE A 242 -13.96 -12.08 -9.12
C ILE A 242 -13.87 -10.59 -8.84
N TYR A 243 -13.49 -9.81 -9.85
CA TYR A 243 -13.31 -8.38 -9.66
C TYR A 243 -14.12 -7.58 -10.68
N LEU A 244 -14.59 -6.41 -10.24
CA LEU A 244 -15.01 -5.38 -11.18
C LEU A 244 -13.99 -4.24 -11.14
N THR A 245 -13.66 -3.71 -12.30
CA THR A 245 -12.76 -2.57 -12.43
C THR A 245 -13.31 -1.53 -13.40
N GLY A 246 -13.06 -0.26 -13.15
CA GLY A 246 -13.60 0.78 -14.01
C GLY A 246 -13.59 2.19 -13.43
N ASP A 247 -14.52 2.99 -13.95
CA ASP A 247 -14.66 4.42 -13.67
C ASP A 247 -15.81 4.65 -12.67
N PHE A 248 -15.55 4.30 -11.42
CA PHE A 248 -16.50 4.39 -10.32
C PHE A 248 -15.79 4.59 -8.98
N ALA A 249 -16.51 5.07 -7.99
CA ALA A 249 -16.16 4.95 -6.58
C ALA A 249 -16.86 3.74 -5.96
N VAL A 250 -16.32 3.24 -4.85
CA VAL A 250 -16.92 2.15 -4.06
C VAL A 250 -17.29 2.70 -2.69
N SER A 251 -18.58 2.87 -2.45
CA SER A 251 -19.11 3.27 -1.14
C SER A 251 -19.22 2.04 -0.24
N GLY A 252 -18.53 2.05 0.88
CA GLY A 252 -18.65 1.03 1.92
C GLY A 252 -19.66 1.43 2.98
N ILE A 253 -20.44 0.46 3.49
CA ILE A 253 -21.29 0.65 4.67
C ILE A 253 -20.38 0.56 5.91
N PRO A 254 -20.04 1.68 6.56
CA PRO A 254 -19.03 1.70 7.58
C PRO A 254 -19.52 1.05 8.88
N LEU A 255 -18.59 0.38 9.55
CA LEU A 255 -18.74 -0.12 10.91
C LEU A 255 -17.77 0.62 11.83
N ASN A 256 -18.02 0.57 13.13
CA ASN A 256 -17.08 1.17 14.09
C ASN A 256 -15.66 0.65 13.84
N PRO A 257 -14.65 1.54 13.80
CA PRO A 257 -13.27 1.13 13.64
C PRO A 257 -12.85 0.21 14.79
N MET A 258 -11.88 -0.65 14.50
CA MET A 258 -11.33 -1.54 15.54
C MET A 258 -10.51 -0.72 16.53
N ASN A 259 -10.79 -0.94 17.84
CA ASN A 259 -9.95 -0.40 18.90
C ASN A 259 -8.61 -1.13 18.94
N ASP A 260 -7.58 -0.46 19.43
CA ASP A 260 -6.22 -1.01 19.57
C ASP A 260 -6.16 -2.33 20.37
N SER A 261 -7.06 -2.52 21.35
CA SER A 261 -7.17 -3.77 22.12
C SER A 261 -7.75 -4.95 21.31
N GLN A 262 -8.43 -4.67 20.20
CA GLN A 262 -9.04 -5.69 19.33
C GLN A 262 -8.10 -6.16 18.21
N ARG A 263 -6.94 -5.52 18.07
CA ARG A 263 -5.93 -5.85 17.07
C ARG A 263 -5.00 -6.93 17.60
N ASN A 264 -4.69 -7.92 16.78
CA ASN A 264 -3.60 -8.86 17.07
C ASN A 264 -2.25 -8.14 16.95
N ARG A 265 -1.82 -7.51 18.04
CA ARG A 265 -0.52 -6.88 18.15
C ARG A 265 0.56 -7.91 18.41
N THR A 266 1.25 -8.31 17.38
CA THR A 266 2.51 -9.03 17.50
C THR A 266 3.60 -8.27 16.75
N GLY A 267 4.21 -7.30 17.42
CA GLY A 267 5.35 -6.55 16.90
C GLY A 267 5.32 -5.06 17.23
N ASN A 268 6.47 -4.41 17.07
CA ASN A 268 6.70 -2.98 17.33
C ASN A 268 6.22 -2.07 16.17
N PHE A 269 5.14 -2.43 15.51
CA PHE A 269 4.57 -1.58 14.49
C PHE A 269 3.58 -0.60 15.12
N PRO A 270 3.57 0.67 14.70
CA PRO A 270 2.54 1.60 15.14
C PRO A 270 1.16 1.04 14.76
N PRO A 271 0.17 1.25 15.61
CA PRO A 271 -1.18 0.81 15.33
C PRO A 271 -1.72 1.55 14.11
N ARG A 272 -1.98 0.82 13.03
CA ARG A 272 -2.67 1.37 11.86
C ARG A 272 -4.17 1.31 12.10
N ALA A 273 -4.89 2.35 11.68
CA ALA A 273 -6.33 2.28 11.61
C ALA A 273 -6.75 1.16 10.66
N VAL A 274 -7.81 0.45 10.98
CA VAL A 274 -8.41 -0.55 10.10
C VAL A 274 -9.84 -0.13 9.86
N HIS A 275 -10.15 0.17 8.60
CA HIS A 275 -11.52 0.46 8.20
C HIS A 275 -12.31 -0.83 8.12
N ARG A 276 -13.54 -0.79 8.63
CA ARG A 276 -14.44 -1.93 8.62
C ARG A 276 -15.70 -1.60 7.85
N PHE A 277 -16.11 -2.53 6.99
CA PHE A 277 -17.32 -2.38 6.18
C PHE A 277 -18.15 -3.67 6.22
N SER A 278 -19.47 -3.52 6.16
CA SER A 278 -20.40 -4.65 6.09
C SER A 278 -20.90 -4.96 4.67
N GLY A 279 -20.62 -4.09 3.71
CA GLY A 279 -21.00 -4.24 2.32
C GLY A 279 -20.61 -3.04 1.49
N PHE A 280 -20.80 -3.11 0.18
CA PHE A 280 -20.35 -2.09 -0.77
C PHE A 280 -21.37 -1.85 -1.88
N ALA A 281 -21.32 -0.63 -2.44
CA ALA A 281 -22.02 -0.25 -3.64
C ALA A 281 -21.10 0.54 -4.58
N LEU A 282 -21.32 0.41 -5.89
CA LEU A 282 -20.68 1.28 -6.88
C LEU A 282 -21.40 2.62 -6.92
N THR A 283 -20.66 3.71 -6.88
CA THR A 283 -21.17 5.10 -6.85
C THR A 283 -20.38 6.00 -7.78
N ALA A 284 -20.82 7.25 -7.91
CA ALA A 284 -20.06 8.31 -8.59
C ALA A 284 -18.74 8.63 -7.88
N GLU A 285 -17.77 9.02 -8.66
CA GLU A 285 -16.48 9.51 -8.15
C GLU A 285 -16.60 10.95 -7.60
N LYS A 286 -15.81 11.22 -6.56
CA LYS A 286 -15.67 12.58 -6.02
C LYS A 286 -14.46 13.28 -6.63
N ALA A 287 -14.41 14.60 -6.51
CA ALA A 287 -13.26 15.41 -6.91
C ALA A 287 -12.43 15.89 -5.71
N LEU A 288 -13.01 15.88 -4.51
CA LEU A 288 -12.42 16.42 -3.27
C LEU A 288 -12.36 15.33 -2.20
N PHE A 289 -11.22 15.25 -1.51
CA PHE A 289 -10.88 14.23 -0.53
C PHE A 289 -10.28 14.86 0.73
N THR A 290 -10.49 14.24 1.87
CA THR A 290 -9.89 14.68 3.14
C THR A 290 -8.47 14.12 3.35
N GLY A 291 -8.10 13.09 2.59
CA GLY A 291 -6.75 12.50 2.62
C GLY A 291 -6.76 10.98 2.65
N ASP A 292 -7.53 10.34 3.54
CA ASP A 292 -7.69 8.88 3.55
C ASP A 292 -8.68 8.44 2.48
N LEU A 293 -8.15 7.84 1.44
CA LEU A 293 -8.91 7.44 0.26
C LEU A 293 -9.74 6.17 0.48
N THR A 294 -9.36 5.34 1.46
CA THR A 294 -10.04 4.05 1.71
C THR A 294 -11.52 4.23 2.02
N PRO A 295 -11.97 5.06 2.97
CA PRO A 295 -13.39 5.30 3.20
C PRO A 295 -14.02 6.26 2.17
N GLU A 296 -13.23 6.91 1.34
CA GLU A 296 -13.68 7.94 0.42
C GLU A 296 -13.89 7.46 -1.01
N GLY A 297 -14.12 6.16 -1.19
CA GLY A 297 -14.46 5.58 -2.48
C GLY A 297 -13.42 4.62 -3.06
N TYR A 298 -12.34 4.34 -2.33
CA TYR A 298 -11.22 3.54 -2.84
C TYR A 298 -10.79 2.40 -1.90
N PRO A 299 -11.73 1.63 -1.30
CA PRO A 299 -11.38 0.58 -0.33
C PRO A 299 -10.58 -0.57 -0.96
N PHE A 300 -10.80 -0.90 -2.24
CA PHE A 300 -10.09 -1.98 -2.96
C PHE A 300 -9.06 -1.45 -3.97
N TYR A 301 -8.78 -0.16 -3.95
CA TYR A 301 -7.95 0.45 -4.96
C TYR A 301 -6.51 -0.07 -4.93
N ALA A 302 -6.00 -0.46 -6.09
CA ALA A 302 -4.63 -0.93 -6.28
C ALA A 302 -4.04 -0.22 -7.50
N GLY A 303 -3.50 0.95 -7.29
CA GLY A 303 -2.96 1.80 -8.36
C GLY A 303 -2.41 3.10 -7.82
N SER A 304 -2.21 4.05 -8.72
CA SER A 304 -1.67 5.36 -8.43
C SER A 304 -2.78 6.41 -8.31
N PHE A 305 -2.77 7.17 -7.24
CA PHE A 305 -3.73 8.23 -6.99
C PHE A 305 -3.02 9.56 -6.75
N ARG A 306 -3.44 10.62 -7.45
CA ARG A 306 -2.87 11.96 -7.28
C ARG A 306 -3.77 12.83 -6.44
N LEU A 307 -3.20 13.39 -5.38
CA LEU A 307 -3.78 14.45 -4.57
C LEU A 307 -3.04 15.76 -4.82
N SER A 308 -3.74 16.86 -4.98
CA SER A 308 -3.18 18.20 -5.20
C SER A 308 -3.78 19.23 -4.27
N HIS A 309 -2.94 20.13 -3.78
CA HIS A 309 -3.30 21.25 -2.90
C HIS A 309 -2.50 22.49 -3.25
N SER A 310 -3.11 23.67 -3.23
CA SER A 310 -2.41 24.93 -3.43
C SER A 310 -2.04 25.57 -2.09
N PHE A 311 -0.92 26.28 -2.05
CA PHE A 311 -0.49 27.08 -0.91
C PHE A 311 0.25 28.32 -1.37
N THR A 312 0.27 29.36 -0.54
CA THR A 312 0.89 30.65 -0.87
C THR A 312 2.11 30.89 0.00
N LEU A 313 3.19 31.35 -0.62
CA LEU A 313 4.37 31.87 0.05
C LEU A 313 4.55 33.34 -0.33
N ASP A 314 4.58 34.22 0.66
CA ASP A 314 4.79 35.67 0.42
C ASP A 314 6.15 35.92 -0.23
N SER A 315 7.18 35.21 0.22
CA SER A 315 8.53 35.26 -0.36
C SER A 315 9.29 33.95 -0.17
N CYS A 316 10.04 33.55 -1.19
CA CYS A 316 11.01 32.49 -1.10
C CYS A 316 12.38 33.09 -0.75
N ASP A 317 12.75 33.03 0.52
CA ASP A 317 14.02 33.55 1.02
C ASP A 317 15.17 32.58 0.68
N ARG A 318 16.23 33.08 0.03
CA ARG A 318 17.39 32.30 -0.40
C ARG A 318 18.27 31.81 0.75
N ASP A 319 18.10 32.38 1.93
CA ASP A 319 18.83 31.95 3.12
C ASP A 319 18.20 30.70 3.77
N TYR A 320 17.03 30.26 3.26
CA TYR A 320 16.32 29.11 3.77
C TYR A 320 16.24 27.97 2.74
N ARG A 321 16.14 26.76 3.28
CA ARG A 321 15.63 25.60 2.55
C ARG A 321 14.21 25.33 2.99
N TYR A 322 13.40 24.91 2.04
CA TYR A 322 11.97 24.60 2.24
C TYR A 322 11.74 23.12 2.02
N PHE A 323 10.90 22.53 2.86
CA PHE A 323 10.62 21.10 2.84
C PHE A 323 9.12 20.86 2.80
N ALA A 324 8.71 19.85 2.05
CA ALA A 324 7.39 19.22 2.21
C ALA A 324 7.53 18.05 3.15
N GLU A 325 6.72 18.01 4.19
CA GLU A 325 6.69 16.96 5.21
C GLU A 325 5.32 16.31 5.22
N LEU A 326 5.29 14.98 5.09
CA LEU A 326 4.12 14.12 5.12
C LEU A 326 4.18 13.28 6.41
N PRO A 327 3.65 13.77 7.54
CA PRO A 327 3.86 13.13 8.85
C PRO A 327 3.30 11.72 8.93
N ASP A 328 2.15 11.49 8.31
CA ASP A 328 1.52 10.18 8.23
C ASP A 328 0.95 9.94 6.82
N VAL A 329 1.63 9.08 6.07
CA VAL A 329 1.24 8.70 4.71
C VAL A 329 1.25 7.18 4.59
N GLU A 330 0.12 6.65 4.14
CA GLU A 330 -0.04 5.22 3.88
C GLU A 330 -0.07 4.96 2.37
N SER A 331 1.11 4.62 1.85
CA SER A 331 1.36 4.23 0.46
C SER A 331 2.65 3.42 0.37
N ILE A 332 2.85 2.67 -0.70
CA ILE A 332 4.15 2.02 -0.96
C ILE A 332 5.19 3.07 -1.33
N VAL A 333 4.78 3.98 -2.19
CA VAL A 333 5.62 5.07 -2.71
C VAL A 333 4.79 6.33 -2.84
N SER A 334 5.36 7.47 -2.46
CA SER A 334 4.78 8.80 -2.66
C SER A 334 5.71 9.63 -3.55
N VAL A 335 5.23 10.04 -4.72
CA VAL A 335 5.96 10.96 -5.59
C VAL A 335 5.51 12.38 -5.30
N VAL A 336 6.42 13.22 -4.83
CA VAL A 336 6.16 14.62 -4.51
C VAL A 336 6.52 15.50 -5.70
N THR A 337 5.56 16.27 -6.17
CA THR A 337 5.69 17.20 -7.30
C THR A 337 5.31 18.60 -6.85
N VAL A 338 6.09 19.60 -7.22
CA VAL A 338 5.84 21.01 -6.92
C VAL A 338 5.87 21.81 -8.20
N ASN A 339 4.80 22.55 -8.48
CA ASN A 339 4.65 23.37 -9.69
C ASN A 339 4.97 22.60 -10.98
N GLY A 340 4.54 21.32 -11.06
CA GLY A 340 4.77 20.44 -12.20
C GLY A 340 6.15 19.78 -12.27
N HIS A 341 7.02 19.99 -11.30
CA HIS A 341 8.36 19.39 -11.24
C HIS A 341 8.45 18.35 -10.15
N VAL A 342 8.89 17.13 -10.49
CA VAL A 342 9.13 16.08 -9.49
C VAL A 342 10.28 16.51 -8.57
N ALA A 343 9.95 16.64 -7.28
CA ALA A 343 10.92 16.96 -6.25
C ALA A 343 11.62 15.70 -5.75
N ASP A 344 10.86 14.65 -5.45
CA ASP A 344 11.40 13.41 -4.90
C ASP A 344 10.42 12.24 -5.03
N THR A 345 10.92 11.03 -4.71
CA THR A 345 10.15 9.80 -4.59
C THR A 345 10.42 9.19 -3.22
N LEU A 346 9.41 9.20 -2.35
CA LEU A 346 9.51 8.79 -0.97
C LEU A 346 8.97 7.37 -0.79
N GLY A 347 9.82 6.42 -0.42
CA GLY A 347 9.46 5.01 -0.21
C GLY A 347 9.58 4.54 1.25
N TRP A 348 10.15 5.37 2.14
CA TRP A 348 10.32 5.09 3.58
C TRP A 348 10.52 6.38 4.36
N PRO A 349 10.30 6.36 5.69
CA PRO A 349 10.54 7.52 6.55
C PRO A 349 12.01 8.01 6.51
N PRO A 350 12.23 9.33 6.69
CA PRO A 350 11.21 10.35 6.89
C PRO A 350 10.54 10.72 5.56
N PHE A 351 9.22 10.78 5.56
CA PHE A 351 8.48 11.27 4.41
C PHE A 351 8.59 12.79 4.30
N LYS A 352 9.77 13.25 3.95
CA LYS A 352 10.18 14.66 3.89
C LYS A 352 11.13 14.88 2.72
N THR A 353 10.89 15.92 1.92
CA THR A 353 11.75 16.27 0.79
C THR A 353 12.01 17.76 0.66
N ASP A 354 13.20 18.10 0.14
CA ASP A 354 13.63 19.48 -0.18
C ASP A 354 12.95 19.96 -1.47
N ILE A 355 12.07 20.94 -1.34
CA ILE A 355 11.30 21.52 -2.46
C ILE A 355 11.79 22.91 -2.86
N THR A 356 12.86 23.42 -2.26
CA THR A 356 13.36 24.81 -2.37
C THR A 356 13.46 25.29 -3.80
N ARG A 357 14.04 24.49 -4.69
CA ARG A 357 14.32 24.90 -6.07
C ARG A 357 13.10 25.01 -6.97
N PHE A 358 11.95 24.51 -6.51
CA PHE A 358 10.72 24.46 -7.30
C PHE A 358 9.69 25.51 -6.85
N LEU A 359 9.96 26.19 -5.72
CA LEU A 359 9.08 27.19 -5.16
C LEU A 359 9.20 28.52 -5.90
N LYS A 360 8.10 29.25 -5.88
CA LYS A 360 7.99 30.64 -6.36
C LYS A 360 7.27 31.50 -5.33
N ASN A 361 7.44 32.79 -5.40
CA ASN A 361 6.64 33.74 -4.64
C ASN A 361 5.18 33.66 -5.10
N GLY A 362 4.25 33.80 -4.19
CA GLY A 362 2.82 33.66 -4.43
C GLY A 362 2.33 32.22 -4.39
N GLU A 363 1.37 31.90 -5.23
CA GLU A 363 0.72 30.59 -5.24
C GLU A 363 1.64 29.48 -5.78
N ASN A 364 1.71 28.37 -5.04
CA ASN A 364 2.40 27.14 -5.40
C ASN A 364 1.40 25.98 -5.36
N ILE A 365 1.63 24.96 -6.16
CA ILE A 365 0.83 23.73 -6.19
C ILE A 365 1.72 22.57 -5.76
N LEU A 366 1.31 21.87 -4.72
CA LEU A 366 1.88 20.59 -4.31
C LEU A 366 0.99 19.48 -4.83
N GLU A 367 1.59 18.51 -5.51
CA GLU A 367 0.94 17.27 -5.92
C GLU A 367 1.65 16.10 -5.26
N ILE A 368 0.89 15.15 -4.73
CA ILE A 368 1.40 13.93 -4.14
C ILE A 368 0.74 12.77 -4.89
N THR A 369 1.53 12.02 -5.65
CA THR A 369 1.07 10.79 -6.30
C THR A 369 1.40 9.61 -5.39
N LEU A 370 0.36 9.00 -4.86
CA LEU A 370 0.43 7.86 -3.95
C LEU A 370 0.26 6.56 -4.74
N VAL A 371 1.14 5.59 -4.54
CA VAL A 371 1.05 4.26 -5.14
C VAL A 371 0.60 3.27 -4.07
N ASN A 372 -0.54 2.61 -4.27
CA ASN A 372 -1.06 1.63 -3.33
C ASN A 372 -0.55 0.22 -3.63
N SER A 373 -0.65 -0.65 -2.62
CA SER A 373 -0.38 -2.08 -2.74
C SER A 373 -1.60 -2.86 -3.22
N LEU A 374 -1.40 -4.15 -3.52
CA LEU A 374 -2.49 -5.08 -3.80
C LEU A 374 -3.22 -5.55 -2.53
N ARG A 375 -2.79 -5.11 -1.33
CA ARG A 375 -3.30 -5.62 -0.04
C ARG A 375 -4.81 -5.48 0.09
N ASN A 376 -5.35 -4.33 -0.25
CA ASN A 376 -6.78 -4.08 -0.15
C ASN A 376 -7.59 -4.71 -1.30
N LEU A 377 -6.96 -4.99 -2.43
CA LEU A 377 -7.61 -5.67 -3.55
C LEU A 377 -7.71 -7.19 -3.35
N LEU A 378 -6.59 -7.83 -3.01
CA LEU A 378 -6.48 -9.28 -2.93
C LEU A 378 -6.76 -9.84 -1.53
N GLY A 379 -6.74 -9.00 -0.52
CA GLY A 379 -6.97 -9.42 0.87
C GLY A 379 -5.68 -9.78 1.61
N PRO A 380 -5.84 -10.43 2.77
CA PRO A 380 -7.06 -10.98 3.35
C PRO A 380 -8.02 -9.90 3.89
N HIS A 381 -9.32 -10.00 3.57
CA HIS A 381 -10.33 -9.00 3.99
C HIS A 381 -11.04 -9.38 5.30
N HIS A 382 -11.11 -10.66 5.60
CA HIS A 382 -12.01 -11.21 6.61
C HIS A 382 -11.33 -11.65 7.91
N HIS A 383 -10.10 -11.21 8.14
CA HIS A 383 -9.41 -11.53 9.38
C HIS A 383 -9.93 -10.66 10.53
N LYS A 384 -10.45 -11.30 11.58
CA LYS A 384 -11.06 -10.65 12.74
C LYS A 384 -10.13 -9.67 13.45
N GLY A 385 -8.83 -9.93 13.44
CA GLY A 385 -7.80 -9.06 13.97
C GLY A 385 -7.37 -7.93 13.01
N GLY A 386 -7.98 -7.82 11.84
CA GLY A 386 -7.57 -6.89 10.80
C GLY A 386 -6.35 -7.38 10.03
N GLU A 387 -5.34 -6.54 9.89
CA GLU A 387 -4.13 -6.89 9.14
C GLU A 387 -3.31 -7.98 9.85
N LEU A 388 -2.78 -8.94 9.07
CA LEU A 388 -1.84 -9.94 9.55
C LEU A 388 -0.46 -9.32 9.71
N VAL A 389 -0.01 -9.20 10.95
CA VAL A 389 1.23 -8.47 11.28
C VAL A 389 2.50 -9.32 11.16
N LYS A 390 2.37 -10.63 10.95
CA LYS A 390 3.49 -11.58 11.05
C LYS A 390 3.99 -12.14 9.73
N VAL A 391 3.96 -11.36 8.66
CA VAL A 391 4.57 -11.77 7.41
C VAL A 391 5.99 -11.21 7.34
N GLY A 392 6.97 -12.08 7.26
CA GLY A 392 8.38 -11.73 7.15
C GLY A 392 9.10 -12.62 6.13
N PRO A 393 10.39 -12.38 5.88
CA PRO A 393 11.16 -13.18 4.91
C PRO A 393 11.10 -14.68 5.17
N GLY A 394 11.03 -15.11 6.43
CA GLY A 394 10.88 -16.51 6.81
C GLY A 394 9.53 -17.12 6.44
N SER A 395 8.52 -16.31 6.13
CA SER A 395 7.20 -16.79 5.70
C SER A 395 7.24 -17.49 4.35
N PHE A 396 8.25 -17.23 3.55
CA PHE A 396 8.41 -17.72 2.19
C PHE A 396 9.42 -18.86 2.05
N THR A 397 9.89 -19.43 3.15
CA THR A 397 10.93 -20.48 3.11
C THR A 397 10.43 -21.86 2.72
N GLY A 398 9.15 -22.03 2.47
CA GLY A 398 8.57 -23.32 2.08
C GLY A 398 8.55 -24.38 3.17
N ALA A 399 9.23 -24.18 4.28
CA ALA A 399 9.32 -25.14 5.39
C ALA A 399 8.06 -25.16 6.25
N GLY A 400 6.92 -25.09 5.62
CA GLY A 400 5.64 -25.22 6.26
C GLY A 400 4.67 -24.10 6.07
N GLY A 401 4.72 -23.43 4.95
CA GLY A 401 3.75 -22.39 4.62
C GLY A 401 3.99 -21.08 5.38
N PHE A 402 2.97 -20.31 5.55
CA PHE A 402 3.01 -19.12 6.40
C PHE A 402 3.39 -19.54 7.81
N PRO A 403 4.38 -18.89 8.45
CA PRO A 403 5.02 -19.38 9.67
C PRO A 403 4.03 -19.67 10.80
N ASP A 404 2.97 -18.95 10.83
CA ASP A 404 2.00 -19.01 11.91
C ASP A 404 0.66 -19.53 11.42
N GLY A 405 0.62 -19.91 10.14
CA GLY A 405 -0.63 -20.06 9.44
C GLY A 405 -1.29 -21.35 9.59
N ARG A 406 -0.64 -22.19 10.17
CA ARG A 406 -1.10 -23.54 10.10
C ARG A 406 -2.27 -23.79 10.97
N GLY A 407 -3.01 -23.43 11.40
CA GLY A 407 -4.20 -23.70 12.21
C GLY A 407 -4.88 -22.41 12.65
N GLU A 408 -4.08 -21.39 12.89
CA GLU A 408 -4.60 -20.10 13.34
C GLU A 408 -4.99 -19.17 12.19
N GLN A 409 -4.45 -19.41 11.01
CA GLN A 409 -4.70 -18.59 9.82
C GLN A 409 -5.60 -19.27 8.78
N ASP A 410 -6.09 -20.46 9.05
CA ASP A 410 -7.14 -21.05 8.25
C ASP A 410 -8.44 -20.29 8.48
N TRP A 411 -8.71 -19.36 7.61
CA TRP A 411 -9.93 -18.53 7.61
C TRP A 411 -11.20 -19.36 7.60
N TYR A 412 -11.13 -20.50 6.97
CA TYR A 412 -12.18 -21.46 6.90
C TYR A 412 -11.63 -22.82 7.33
N ASP A 413 -12.23 -23.42 8.36
CA ASP A 413 -11.84 -24.74 8.82
C ASP A 413 -12.40 -25.81 7.88
N LEU A 414 -11.57 -26.25 6.96
CA LEU A 414 -11.89 -27.27 5.96
C LEU A 414 -12.39 -28.57 6.58
N ARG A 415 -11.85 -28.94 7.75
CA ARG A 415 -12.22 -30.20 8.43
C ARG A 415 -13.62 -30.15 9.05
N LYS A 416 -14.04 -28.98 9.48
CA LYS A 416 -15.33 -28.74 10.13
C LYS A 416 -16.36 -28.13 9.20
N GLN A 417 -15.99 -27.82 7.95
CA GLN A 417 -16.84 -27.16 6.96
C GLN A 417 -17.51 -25.89 7.48
N LYS A 418 -16.80 -25.11 8.25
CA LYS A 418 -17.32 -23.90 8.84
C LYS A 418 -16.23 -22.85 9.02
N LYS A 419 -16.66 -21.59 9.03
CA LYS A 419 -15.80 -20.47 9.32
C LYS A 419 -15.12 -20.67 10.67
N ASN A 420 -13.82 -20.42 10.73
CA ASN A 420 -13.11 -20.35 12.01
C ASN A 420 -13.50 -19.04 12.71
N THR A 421 -14.48 -19.10 13.60
CA THR A 421 -15.01 -17.91 14.29
C THR A 421 -14.00 -17.22 15.19
N ALA A 422 -12.86 -17.83 15.47
CA ALA A 422 -11.77 -17.18 16.20
C ALA A 422 -11.05 -16.12 15.36
N ILE A 423 -10.94 -16.36 14.05
CA ILE A 423 -10.18 -15.50 13.13
C ILE A 423 -11.04 -14.91 12.01
N TRP A 424 -12.13 -15.55 11.61
CA TRP A 424 -13.00 -15.11 10.53
C TRP A 424 -14.02 -14.07 10.99
N SER A 425 -14.21 -13.04 10.14
CA SER A 425 -15.30 -12.08 10.24
C SER A 425 -15.96 -11.93 8.89
N ASP A 426 -17.31 -11.88 8.82
CA ASP A 426 -18.01 -11.57 7.57
C ASP A 426 -17.91 -10.09 7.16
N THR A 427 -17.34 -9.27 8.04
CA THR A 427 -17.04 -7.87 7.74
C THR A 427 -15.69 -7.75 7.04
N TYR A 428 -15.60 -6.77 6.16
CA TYR A 428 -14.37 -6.46 5.45
C TYR A 428 -13.46 -5.58 6.31
N HIS A 429 -12.17 -5.87 6.29
CA HIS A 429 -11.13 -5.09 6.96
C HIS A 429 -10.12 -4.58 5.94
N HIS A 430 -10.00 -3.27 5.82
CA HIS A 430 -9.11 -2.59 4.90
C HIS A 430 -8.12 -1.72 5.65
N ILE A 431 -6.87 -1.73 5.20
CA ILE A 431 -5.86 -0.80 5.70
C ILE A 431 -6.07 0.58 5.07
N PRO A 432 -5.69 1.67 5.76
CA PRO A 432 -5.75 3.00 5.17
C PRO A 432 -4.86 3.12 3.94
N PHE A 433 -5.27 3.98 3.03
CA PHE A 433 -4.49 4.40 1.88
C PHE A 433 -4.69 5.90 1.67
N GLY A 434 -3.61 6.66 1.71
CA GLY A 434 -3.72 8.11 1.55
C GLY A 434 -2.76 8.91 2.41
N ILE A 435 -3.14 10.16 2.65
CA ILE A 435 -2.48 11.09 3.57
C ILE A 435 -3.34 11.16 4.83
N LEU A 436 -2.85 10.64 5.94
CA LEU A 436 -3.64 10.46 7.17
C LEU A 436 -3.48 11.62 8.16
N ASP A 437 -2.47 12.46 7.97
CA ASP A 437 -2.23 13.65 8.78
C ASP A 437 -1.91 14.85 7.89
N THR A 438 -1.97 16.03 8.47
CA THR A 438 -1.77 17.29 7.77
C THR A 438 -0.37 17.40 7.17
N VAL A 439 -0.29 17.73 5.88
CA VAL A 439 0.98 18.01 5.21
C VAL A 439 1.50 19.39 5.60
N ILE A 440 2.78 19.46 5.91
CA ILE A 440 3.43 20.67 6.40
C ILE A 440 4.47 21.14 5.40
N ILE A 441 4.44 22.44 5.08
CA ILE A 441 5.56 23.10 4.43
C ILE A 441 6.38 23.78 5.53
N SER A 442 7.63 23.37 5.66
CA SER A 442 8.57 23.91 6.66
C SER A 442 9.77 24.54 6.00
N ARG A 443 10.49 25.40 6.74
CA ARG A 443 11.77 25.96 6.30
C ARG A 443 12.84 25.86 7.39
N SER A 444 14.08 25.79 6.98
CA SER A 444 15.26 25.81 7.87
C SER A 444 16.35 26.68 7.27
N ARG A 445 17.05 27.47 8.10
CA ARG A 445 18.16 28.29 7.62
C ARG A 445 19.31 27.44 7.09
N GLN A 446 19.89 27.87 5.97
CA GLN A 446 20.99 27.16 5.30
C GLN A 446 22.32 27.22 6.07
N ASN A 447 22.48 28.19 7.00
CA ASN A 447 23.74 28.41 7.75
C ASN A 447 23.46 29.01 9.13
N PRO A 448 23.31 28.20 10.19
CA PRO A 448 23.16 28.73 11.55
C PRO A 448 24.43 29.40 12.09
N GLU A 449 25.62 29.12 11.58
CA GLU A 449 26.87 29.68 12.09
C GLU A 449 27.14 31.15 11.71
N LYS A 450 26.45 31.75 10.75
CA LYS A 450 26.60 33.16 10.40
C LYS A 450 25.87 34.14 11.33
N THR A 451 25.02 33.64 12.22
CA THR A 451 24.20 34.49 13.09
C THR A 451 24.79 34.76 14.47
N SER A 452 25.91 34.16 14.85
CA SER A 452 26.59 34.42 16.15
C SER A 452 27.63 35.54 16.09
N ARG A 453 27.75 36.28 15.00
CA ARG A 453 28.61 37.45 14.89
C ARG A 453 27.76 38.68 14.51
N ARG A 454 27.00 39.17 15.47
CA ARG A 454 26.61 40.59 15.58
C ARG A 454 26.56 41.00 17.06
#